data_bc23fc78434ee7687ec15cf04bec0198
#
_entry.id   bc23fc78434ee7687ec15cf04bec0198
#
_cell.length_a   1.000
_cell.length_b   1.000
_cell.length_c   1.000
_cell.angle_alpha   90.00
_cell.angle_beta   90.00
_cell.angle_gamma   90.00
#
_symmetry.space_group_name_H-M   'P 1'
#
loop_
_entity.id
_entity.type
_entity.pdbx_description
1 polymer ?
#
loop_
_entity_poly.entity_id
_entity_poly.type
_entity_poly.pdbx_seq_one_letter_code
_entity_poly.pdbx_strand_id
1 'polypeptide(L)'
;MKKITFMAFVAALAFTFSSCSFAPKAPDGAFDGAIGESYGEPIEGMPSGDQFEEFTDNPFISTSEEPTSTFSVDADGASYAYMRSYMSKGYFPDKSSVRVEEFLNYFTFDYPEPENAVGINAEIGACPWNSEHYLLRLGLKGKSVSEEEMLPANYVFLVDVSGSMNSEDKLPLLKSALLTLVDELQPTDRVSLITYSGSVQRLLESTQVMHAGKIKSAIRSLGAGGSTAGGAAIKMAYEEALANYIIGGNNRIIMGTDGDFNVGVTNTDSLLNMVSRYADQGIYLTMCGFGTGNWNDAMMEKVSNRGNGNYYYIDCEDEFMKVFVHNRSHLQAVANDTKCQITFDSTRVAQYRLIGYENRVMNNEDFDDDTKDAGEIGAGQTITALYEIVPTMLQSDEPIPYATFDCRYKEQLGLSSKQLTLDIYGDIKSDTENLRFAAGVAAYGMLLRNSEYKGTANLEMVKQLIGSSLNYDPKGYRQGLLDLLNHLSSDQVNELNNRAAK
;
A
#
# COMPACT_ATOMS: atom_id res chain seq x y z
N MET A 1 43.10 -43.47 -19.55
CA MET A 1 42.00 -43.06 -18.63
C MET A 1 42.53 -41.95 -17.74
N LYS A 2 42.25 -40.69 -18.07
CA LYS A 2 42.62 -39.52 -17.25
C LYS A 2 41.29 -38.92 -16.70
N LYS A 3 41.17 -38.93 -15.37
CA LYS A 3 40.06 -38.29 -14.66
C LYS A 3 40.36 -36.78 -14.64
N ILE A 4 39.47 -35.99 -15.20
CA ILE A 4 39.45 -34.54 -15.08
C ILE A 4 38.50 -34.20 -13.93
N THR A 5 39.06 -33.64 -12.87
CA THR A 5 38.32 -33.13 -11.71
C THR A 5 37.89 -31.69 -12.03
N PHE A 6 36.57 -31.44 -12.10
CA PHE A 6 36.02 -30.11 -12.25
C PHE A 6 35.92 -29.46 -10.85
N MET A 7 36.72 -28.45 -10.63
CA MET A 7 36.69 -27.64 -9.42
C MET A 7 35.72 -26.49 -9.67
N ALA A 8 34.54 -26.53 -9.06
CA ALA A 8 33.57 -25.45 -9.08
C ALA A 8 34.03 -24.35 -8.11
N PHE A 9 34.36 -23.19 -8.65
CA PHE A 9 34.57 -21.97 -7.87
C PHE A 9 33.20 -21.35 -7.57
N VAL A 10 32.76 -21.47 -6.33
CA VAL A 10 31.62 -20.69 -5.83
C VAL A 10 32.19 -19.33 -5.42
N ALA A 11 31.99 -18.32 -6.24
CA ALA A 11 32.19 -16.93 -5.86
C ALA A 11 31.00 -16.48 -5.01
N ALA A 12 31.20 -16.42 -3.70
CA ALA A 12 30.27 -15.76 -2.81
C ALA A 12 30.38 -14.24 -3.06
N LEU A 13 29.47 -13.66 -3.83
CA LEU A 13 29.22 -12.22 -3.83
C LEU A 13 28.56 -11.88 -2.50
N ALA A 14 29.29 -11.26 -1.60
CA ALA A 14 28.73 -10.58 -0.45
C ALA A 14 28.07 -9.30 -0.97
N PHE A 15 26.75 -9.33 -1.16
CA PHE A 15 25.95 -8.11 -1.28
C PHE A 15 25.95 -7.45 0.09
N THR A 16 26.66 -6.36 0.23
CA THR A 16 26.48 -5.44 1.33
C THR A 16 25.16 -4.73 1.08
N PHE A 17 24.12 -5.13 1.81
CA PHE A 17 22.87 -4.39 1.86
C PHE A 17 23.17 -2.98 2.38
N SER A 18 23.04 -1.99 1.51
CA SER A 18 22.94 -0.60 1.91
C SER A 18 21.49 -0.39 2.36
N SER A 19 21.19 -0.80 3.61
CA SER A 19 19.94 -0.39 4.25
C SER A 19 19.86 1.13 4.21
N CYS A 20 18.65 1.70 4.11
CA CYS A 20 18.40 3.10 4.37
C CYS A 20 19.10 3.43 5.69
N SER A 21 20.32 3.97 5.62
CA SER A 21 21.16 4.10 6.80
C SER A 21 20.57 5.19 7.68
N PHE A 22 20.00 4.77 8.82
CA PHE A 22 19.57 5.62 9.92
C PHE A 22 20.81 6.22 10.62
N ALA A 23 21.55 7.05 9.93
CA ALA A 23 22.57 7.88 10.57
C ALA A 23 22.22 9.36 10.32
N PRO A 24 21.77 10.10 11.33
CA PRO A 24 21.64 11.54 11.19
C PRO A 24 23.05 12.13 10.98
N LYS A 25 23.28 12.78 9.83
CA LYS A 25 24.40 13.69 9.67
C LYS A 25 24.15 14.86 10.62
N ALA A 26 24.91 14.90 11.71
CA ALA A 26 24.97 16.09 12.55
C ALA A 26 25.53 17.26 11.73
N PRO A 27 24.92 18.45 11.78
CA PRO A 27 25.53 19.65 11.26
C PRO A 27 26.65 20.08 12.21
N ASP A 28 27.88 20.21 11.70
CA ASP A 28 28.98 20.88 12.38
C ASP A 28 28.63 22.37 12.59
N GLY A 29 28.40 22.74 13.83
CA GLY A 29 28.15 24.13 14.22
C GLY A 29 27.95 24.22 15.72
N ALA A 30 29.06 24.27 16.46
CA ALA A 30 29.05 24.59 17.88
C ALA A 30 28.50 25.99 18.12
N PHE A 31 27.39 26.11 18.84
CA PHE A 31 26.99 27.33 19.54
C PHE A 31 26.89 27.00 21.02
N ASP A 32 27.81 27.65 21.77
CA ASP A 32 27.82 27.68 23.23
C ASP A 32 26.80 28.72 23.72
N GLY A 33 25.88 28.37 24.58
CA GLY A 33 24.93 29.34 25.12
C GLY A 33 23.80 28.75 25.96
N ALA A 34 23.99 28.76 27.28
CA ALA A 34 23.01 28.88 28.36
C ALA A 34 21.82 27.90 28.42
N ILE A 35 21.82 27.08 29.46
CA ILE A 35 20.76 26.23 29.95
C ILE A 35 19.57 27.11 30.40
N GLY A 36 18.51 27.13 29.59
CA GLY A 36 17.18 27.55 29.99
C GLY A 36 16.25 26.32 29.91
N GLU A 37 15.59 25.97 31.00
CA GLU A 37 14.53 24.97 30.99
C GLU A 37 13.40 25.43 30.05
N SER A 38 13.43 24.96 28.84
CA SER A 38 12.33 25.13 27.90
C SER A 38 11.43 23.87 28.02
N TYR A 39 10.24 24.06 28.54
CA TYR A 39 9.12 23.14 28.30
C TYR A 39 8.94 23.09 26.79
N GLY A 40 9.34 21.98 26.17
CA GLY A 40 9.27 21.80 24.71
C GLY A 40 7.86 22.03 24.22
N GLU A 41 7.71 22.93 23.26
CA GLU A 41 6.50 23.03 22.47
C GLU A 41 6.29 21.69 21.75
N PRO A 42 5.03 21.29 21.46
CA PRO A 42 4.76 20.06 20.69
C PRO A 42 5.57 20.10 19.39
N ILE A 43 6.18 18.97 19.00
CA ILE A 43 6.83 18.85 17.70
C ILE A 43 5.71 18.96 16.66
N GLU A 44 5.46 20.18 16.18
CA GLU A 44 4.60 20.37 15.02
C GLU A 44 5.22 19.62 13.84
N GLY A 45 4.36 18.96 13.04
CA GLY A 45 4.78 18.34 11.79
C GLY A 45 5.53 19.34 10.91
N MET A 46 6.41 18.87 10.02
CA MET A 46 7.04 19.79 9.05
C MET A 46 5.93 20.62 8.39
N PRO A 47 6.06 21.95 8.28
CA PRO A 47 5.14 22.74 7.49
C PRO A 47 5.17 22.18 6.07
N SER A 48 4.15 21.43 5.70
CA SER A 48 4.02 20.87 4.37
C SER A 48 2.78 21.44 3.71
N GLY A 49 2.85 21.67 2.40
CA GLY A 49 1.68 21.98 1.59
C GLY A 49 0.89 20.70 1.22
N ASP A 50 1.20 19.59 1.89
CA ASP A 50 0.63 18.28 1.60
C ASP A 50 -0.87 18.25 1.97
N GLN A 51 -1.68 17.61 1.14
CA GLN A 51 -3.14 17.60 1.26
C GLN A 51 -3.63 16.16 1.41
N PHE A 52 -4.36 15.90 2.51
CA PHE A 52 -4.97 14.61 2.81
C PHE A 52 -6.48 14.76 2.93
N GLU A 53 -7.21 13.67 2.70
CA GLU A 53 -8.63 13.60 3.01
C GLU A 53 -8.81 13.36 4.51
N GLU A 54 -9.66 14.16 5.16
CA GLU A 54 -10.01 13.94 6.56
C GLU A 54 -11.03 12.80 6.65
N PHE A 55 -10.80 11.87 7.56
CA PHE A 55 -11.74 10.81 7.89
C PHE A 55 -11.79 10.57 9.41
N THR A 56 -12.90 10.01 9.88
CA THR A 56 -13.11 9.60 11.26
C THR A 56 -13.02 8.09 11.36
N ASP A 57 -12.51 7.56 12.48
CA ASP A 57 -12.50 6.12 12.74
C ASP A 57 -13.91 5.53 12.62
N ASN A 58 -14.01 4.34 12.05
CA ASN A 58 -15.27 3.59 12.04
C ASN A 58 -15.75 3.35 13.47
N PRO A 59 -17.03 3.61 13.79
CA PRO A 59 -17.60 3.38 15.11
C PRO A 59 -17.88 1.89 15.36
N PHE A 60 -18.14 1.53 16.62
CA PHE A 60 -18.77 0.25 16.93
C PHE A 60 -20.23 0.22 16.47
N ILE A 61 -20.58 -0.84 15.76
CA ILE A 61 -21.92 -1.08 15.23
C ILE A 61 -22.55 -2.25 15.97
N SER A 62 -23.79 -2.11 16.38
CA SER A 62 -24.56 -3.17 17.04
C SER A 62 -25.04 -4.20 16.02
N THR A 63 -24.73 -5.47 16.24
CA THR A 63 -25.15 -6.58 15.37
C THR A 63 -26.66 -6.81 15.38
N SER A 64 -27.37 -6.33 16.42
CA SER A 64 -28.84 -6.38 16.46
C SER A 64 -29.49 -5.37 15.53
N GLU A 65 -28.78 -4.31 15.13
CA GLU A 65 -29.25 -3.27 14.22
C GLU A 65 -28.72 -3.53 12.80
N GLU A 66 -27.42 -3.78 12.69
CA GLU A 66 -26.75 -4.03 11.42
C GLU A 66 -25.71 -5.15 11.59
N PRO A 67 -26.05 -6.42 11.31
CA PRO A 67 -25.14 -7.56 11.48
C PRO A 67 -24.09 -7.66 10.38
N THR A 68 -24.23 -6.94 9.27
CA THR A 68 -23.42 -7.08 8.06
C THR A 68 -22.56 -5.85 7.82
N SER A 69 -21.29 -6.07 7.47
CA SER A 69 -20.33 -5.03 7.08
C SER A 69 -19.73 -5.35 5.72
N THR A 70 -19.76 -4.38 4.82
CA THR A 70 -19.26 -4.52 3.44
C THR A 70 -18.19 -3.49 3.15
N PHE A 71 -17.10 -3.92 2.51
CA PHE A 71 -16.00 -3.03 2.11
C PHE A 71 -15.32 -3.52 0.84
N SER A 72 -14.70 -2.61 0.10
CA SER A 72 -13.79 -2.88 -1.01
C SER A 72 -12.40 -3.20 -0.47
N VAL A 73 -11.67 -4.10 -1.09
CA VAL A 73 -10.26 -4.31 -0.74
C VAL A 73 -9.43 -3.07 -1.06
N ASP A 74 -8.36 -2.91 -0.28
CA ASP A 74 -7.32 -1.92 -0.52
C ASP A 74 -5.97 -2.62 -0.49
N ALA A 75 -5.20 -2.45 -1.55
CA ALA A 75 -3.92 -3.10 -1.74
C ALA A 75 -2.73 -2.13 -1.64
N ASP A 76 -3.00 -0.89 -1.28
CA ASP A 76 -2.03 0.20 -1.25
C ASP A 76 -1.16 0.18 0.01
N GLY A 77 -0.05 0.90 -0.02
CA GLY A 77 0.88 1.00 1.11
C GLY A 77 1.54 2.38 1.19
N ALA A 78 1.02 3.37 0.45
CA ALA A 78 1.59 4.71 0.36
C ALA A 78 1.62 5.41 1.72
N SER A 79 0.57 5.27 2.52
CA SER A 79 0.45 5.86 3.85
C SER A 79 1.57 5.37 4.79
N TYR A 80 1.94 4.09 4.75
CA TYR A 80 3.05 3.57 5.56
C TYR A 80 4.40 4.15 5.12
N ALA A 81 4.70 4.17 3.82
CA ALA A 81 5.95 4.71 3.30
C ALA A 81 6.09 6.22 3.59
N TYR A 82 5.00 6.98 3.47
CA TYR A 82 4.94 8.39 3.85
C TYR A 82 5.23 8.58 5.36
N MET A 83 4.54 7.83 6.21
CA MET A 83 4.78 7.84 7.67
C MET A 83 6.25 7.53 7.98
N ARG A 84 6.82 6.49 7.38
CA ARG A 84 8.22 6.10 7.56
C ARG A 84 9.17 7.24 7.21
N SER A 85 8.93 7.92 6.10
CA SER A 85 9.72 9.07 5.66
C SER A 85 9.74 10.21 6.69
N TYR A 86 8.60 10.50 7.32
CA TYR A 86 8.50 11.55 8.35
C TYR A 86 9.13 11.11 9.67
N MET A 87 8.77 9.91 10.15
CA MET A 87 9.28 9.39 11.43
C MET A 87 10.80 9.22 11.42
N SER A 88 11.39 8.81 10.30
CA SER A 88 12.85 8.68 10.16
C SER A 88 13.59 10.03 10.21
N LYS A 89 12.92 11.13 9.89
CA LYS A 89 13.44 12.49 9.95
C LYS A 89 13.18 13.16 11.31
N GLY A 90 12.55 12.45 12.26
CA GLY A 90 12.24 12.96 13.60
C GLY A 90 10.90 13.71 13.70
N TYR A 91 10.08 13.72 12.65
CA TYR A 91 8.78 14.38 12.61
C TYR A 91 7.64 13.37 12.72
N PHE A 92 6.45 13.84 13.11
CA PHE A 92 5.22 13.07 12.99
C PHE A 92 4.55 13.34 11.65
N PRO A 93 3.96 12.31 11.01
CA PRO A 93 3.09 12.51 9.87
C PRO A 93 1.80 13.23 10.33
N ASP A 94 1.14 13.92 9.41
CA ASP A 94 -0.23 14.37 9.65
C ASP A 94 -1.12 13.16 9.98
N LYS A 95 -1.98 13.28 11.00
CA LYS A 95 -2.86 12.17 11.41
C LYS A 95 -3.82 11.73 10.31
N SER A 96 -4.21 12.64 9.41
CA SER A 96 -5.05 12.35 8.25
C SER A 96 -4.31 11.56 7.16
N SER A 97 -2.96 11.52 7.20
CA SER A 97 -2.17 10.69 6.29
C SER A 97 -2.06 9.23 6.74
N VAL A 98 -2.52 8.90 7.97
CA VAL A 98 -2.36 7.56 8.54
C VAL A 98 -3.60 6.72 8.23
N ARG A 99 -3.53 5.86 7.23
CA ARG A 99 -4.54 4.87 6.88
C ARG A 99 -4.09 3.50 7.38
N VAL A 100 -4.83 2.96 8.37
CA VAL A 100 -4.41 1.73 9.08
C VAL A 100 -4.41 0.52 8.15
N GLU A 101 -5.35 0.43 7.24
CA GLU A 101 -5.42 -0.59 6.20
C GLU A 101 -4.18 -0.60 5.31
N GLU A 102 -3.68 0.57 4.90
CA GLU A 102 -2.46 0.67 4.10
C GLU A 102 -1.20 0.33 4.91
N PHE A 103 -1.21 0.58 6.23
CA PHE A 103 -0.14 0.10 7.10
C PHE A 103 -0.12 -1.43 7.13
N LEU A 104 -1.28 -2.08 7.24
CA LEU A 104 -1.40 -3.52 7.21
C LEU A 104 -0.95 -4.08 5.85
N ASN A 105 -1.45 -3.52 4.77
CA ASN A 105 -1.27 -4.03 3.42
C ASN A 105 0.10 -3.67 2.79
N TYR A 106 0.87 -2.80 3.46
CA TYR A 106 2.29 -2.61 3.17
C TYR A 106 3.10 -3.89 3.36
N PHE A 107 2.72 -4.75 4.30
CA PHE A 107 3.43 -5.98 4.65
C PHE A 107 2.82 -7.21 4.00
N THR A 108 3.66 -8.22 3.75
CA THR A 108 3.18 -9.53 3.32
C THR A 108 2.93 -10.42 4.53
N PHE A 109 1.82 -11.17 4.48
CA PHE A 109 1.42 -12.13 5.50
C PHE A 109 1.62 -13.57 5.01
N ASP A 110 1.92 -14.48 5.95
CA ASP A 110 2.05 -15.92 5.66
C ASP A 110 0.66 -16.56 5.52
N TYR A 111 0.03 -16.31 4.36
CA TYR A 111 -1.26 -16.91 4.03
C TYR A 111 -1.07 -18.10 3.08
N PRO A 112 -1.93 -19.13 3.20
CA PRO A 112 -1.88 -20.29 2.31
C PRO A 112 -1.98 -19.87 0.84
N GLU A 113 -1.20 -20.57 -0.02
CA GLU A 113 -1.31 -20.39 -1.47
C GLU A 113 -2.67 -20.88 -1.97
N PRO A 114 -3.44 -20.06 -2.70
CA PRO A 114 -4.77 -20.42 -3.16
C PRO A 114 -4.73 -21.35 -4.39
N GLU A 115 -5.71 -22.24 -4.48
CA GLU A 115 -5.95 -23.05 -5.67
C GLU A 115 -6.54 -22.21 -6.81
N ASN A 116 -7.45 -21.29 -6.49
CA ASN A 116 -8.11 -20.37 -7.41
C ASN A 116 -7.39 -19.02 -7.45
N ALA A 117 -7.92 -18.06 -8.19
CA ALA A 117 -7.33 -16.72 -8.30
C ALA A 117 -7.18 -16.00 -6.95
N VAL A 118 -8.09 -16.27 -6.01
CA VAL A 118 -8.05 -15.73 -4.63
C VAL A 118 -8.30 -16.84 -3.63
N GLY A 119 -7.62 -16.76 -2.49
CA GLY A 119 -7.91 -17.55 -1.29
C GLY A 119 -8.27 -16.64 -0.13
N ILE A 120 -9.16 -17.11 0.75
CA ILE A 120 -9.57 -16.40 1.96
C ILE A 120 -9.23 -17.20 3.20
N ASN A 121 -8.91 -16.52 4.29
CA ASN A 121 -8.68 -17.11 5.61
C ASN A 121 -9.08 -16.11 6.70
N ALA A 122 -9.34 -16.62 7.90
CA ALA A 122 -9.71 -15.80 9.05
C ALA A 122 -9.20 -16.39 10.34
N GLU A 123 -9.07 -15.55 11.36
CA GLU A 123 -8.61 -15.93 12.69
C GLU A 123 -9.19 -14.98 13.74
N ILE A 124 -9.61 -15.52 14.88
CA ILE A 124 -10.06 -14.73 16.04
C ILE A 124 -9.10 -14.97 17.18
N GLY A 125 -8.68 -13.91 17.87
CA GLY A 125 -7.87 -13.98 19.09
C GLY A 125 -8.19 -12.85 20.05
N ALA A 126 -7.45 -12.77 21.17
CA ALA A 126 -7.63 -11.71 22.14
C ALA A 126 -7.23 -10.35 21.55
N CYS A 127 -7.97 -9.30 21.90
CA CYS A 127 -7.62 -7.94 21.55
C CYS A 127 -6.54 -7.41 22.52
N PRO A 128 -5.33 -7.03 22.04
CA PRO A 128 -4.23 -6.64 22.93
C PRO A 128 -4.48 -5.37 23.73
N TRP A 129 -5.27 -4.44 23.18
CA TRP A 129 -5.56 -3.13 23.79
C TRP A 129 -6.88 -3.05 24.57
N ASN A 130 -7.67 -4.15 24.55
CA ASN A 130 -8.90 -4.26 25.34
C ASN A 130 -9.19 -5.73 25.66
N SER A 131 -8.99 -6.10 26.95
CA SER A 131 -9.12 -7.49 27.41
C SER A 131 -10.55 -8.06 27.36
N GLU A 132 -11.57 -7.24 27.17
CA GLU A 132 -12.97 -7.66 27.05
C GLU A 132 -13.39 -7.88 25.59
N HIS A 133 -12.54 -7.50 24.64
CA HIS A 133 -12.79 -7.59 23.21
C HIS A 133 -11.95 -8.72 22.57
N TYR A 134 -12.36 -9.10 21.36
CA TYR A 134 -11.57 -9.96 20.49
C TYR A 134 -11.17 -9.21 19.23
N LEU A 135 -10.11 -9.69 18.60
CA LEU A 135 -9.64 -9.21 17.31
C LEU A 135 -9.88 -10.30 16.27
N LEU A 136 -10.64 -9.98 15.24
CA LEU A 136 -10.87 -10.84 14.08
C LEU A 136 -10.02 -10.33 12.92
N ARG A 137 -9.12 -11.17 12.42
CA ARG A 137 -8.32 -10.93 11.22
C ARG A 137 -8.94 -11.66 10.04
N LEU A 138 -9.24 -10.92 8.98
CA LEU A 138 -9.55 -11.46 7.66
C LEU A 138 -8.30 -11.37 6.79
N GLY A 139 -8.00 -12.42 6.03
CA GLY A 139 -6.89 -12.46 5.10
C GLY A 139 -7.34 -12.92 3.73
N LEU A 140 -6.89 -12.21 2.69
CA LEU A 140 -7.03 -12.62 1.31
C LEU A 140 -5.63 -12.76 0.71
N LYS A 141 -5.48 -13.68 -0.26
CA LYS A 141 -4.25 -13.82 -1.02
C LYS A 141 -4.57 -14.05 -2.48
N GLY A 142 -3.98 -13.24 -3.34
CA GLY A 142 -3.96 -13.48 -4.78
C GLY A 142 -3.04 -14.64 -5.13
N LYS A 143 -3.43 -15.45 -6.11
CA LYS A 143 -2.60 -16.54 -6.59
C LYS A 143 -1.25 -16.03 -7.07
N SER A 144 -0.18 -16.67 -6.61
CA SER A 144 1.17 -16.36 -7.06
C SER A 144 1.37 -16.79 -8.50
N VAL A 145 2.16 -16.04 -9.26
CA VAL A 145 2.61 -16.37 -10.60
C VAL A 145 4.14 -16.37 -10.64
N SER A 146 4.73 -17.33 -11.33
CA SER A 146 6.18 -17.31 -11.57
C SER A 146 6.54 -16.27 -12.63
N GLU A 147 7.82 -15.91 -12.75
CA GLU A 147 8.28 -14.96 -13.76
C GLU A 147 7.94 -15.41 -15.19
N GLU A 148 7.98 -16.72 -15.45
CA GLU A 148 7.65 -17.30 -16.74
C GLU A 148 6.15 -17.25 -17.05
N GLU A 149 5.30 -17.19 -16.01
CA GLU A 149 3.84 -17.12 -16.14
C GLU A 149 3.33 -15.68 -16.18
N MET A 150 4.20 -14.69 -15.97
CA MET A 150 3.81 -13.30 -16.07
C MET A 150 3.34 -12.95 -17.47
N LEU A 151 2.22 -12.24 -17.55
CA LEU A 151 1.65 -11.79 -18.80
C LEU A 151 2.57 -10.77 -19.49
N PRO A 152 2.64 -10.78 -20.84
CA PRO A 152 3.34 -9.74 -21.58
C PRO A 152 2.80 -8.34 -21.20
N ALA A 153 3.68 -7.40 -20.95
CA ALA A 153 3.31 -6.08 -20.47
C ALA A 153 3.48 -4.98 -21.54
N ASN A 154 2.52 -4.05 -21.52
CA ASN A 154 2.59 -2.78 -22.23
C ASN A 154 2.57 -1.66 -21.18
N TYR A 155 3.74 -1.15 -20.83
CA TYR A 155 3.91 -0.08 -19.87
C TYR A 155 4.05 1.27 -20.55
N VAL A 156 3.26 2.24 -20.10
CA VAL A 156 3.43 3.65 -20.46
C VAL A 156 3.95 4.39 -19.24
N PHE A 157 5.22 4.79 -19.26
CA PHE A 157 5.79 5.64 -18.22
C PHE A 157 5.35 7.09 -18.48
N LEU A 158 4.58 7.63 -17.55
CA LEU A 158 4.12 9.01 -17.54
C LEU A 158 4.86 9.78 -16.46
N VAL A 159 5.80 10.64 -16.85
CA VAL A 159 6.77 11.24 -15.94
C VAL A 159 6.56 12.75 -15.84
N ASP A 160 6.36 13.21 -14.61
CA ASP A 160 6.45 14.61 -14.28
C ASP A 160 7.92 15.07 -14.38
N VAL A 161 8.15 16.08 -15.21
CA VAL A 161 9.46 16.73 -15.34
C VAL A 161 9.36 18.22 -15.04
N SER A 162 8.38 18.66 -14.23
CA SER A 162 8.25 20.03 -13.76
C SER A 162 9.45 20.46 -12.90
N GLY A 163 9.60 21.77 -12.69
CA GLY A 163 10.72 22.30 -11.91
C GLY A 163 10.76 21.82 -10.46
N SER A 164 9.61 21.50 -9.86
CA SER A 164 9.49 20.95 -8.51
C SER A 164 10.06 19.55 -8.35
N MET A 165 10.20 18.79 -9.47
CA MET A 165 10.78 17.44 -9.51
C MET A 165 12.32 17.41 -9.45
N ASN A 166 13.01 18.53 -9.25
CA ASN A 166 14.47 18.61 -9.40
C ASN A 166 15.26 18.05 -8.18
N SER A 167 14.64 17.83 -7.01
CA SER A 167 15.34 17.32 -5.84
C SER A 167 15.71 15.83 -5.98
N GLU A 168 16.73 15.38 -5.20
CA GLU A 168 17.30 14.03 -5.26
C GLU A 168 16.26 12.94 -4.96
N ASP A 169 15.29 13.23 -4.10
CA ASP A 169 14.20 12.35 -3.68
C ASP A 169 13.00 12.36 -4.65
N LYS A 170 13.11 13.02 -5.81
CA LYS A 170 12.05 13.13 -6.83
C LYS A 170 12.52 12.55 -8.17
N LEU A 171 12.73 13.39 -9.21
CA LEU A 171 13.08 12.90 -10.55
C LEU A 171 14.35 12.04 -10.59
N PRO A 172 15.45 12.34 -9.88
CA PRO A 172 16.60 11.46 -9.83
C PRO A 172 16.26 10.05 -9.29
N LEU A 173 15.48 9.96 -8.19
CA LEU A 173 15.02 8.70 -7.63
C LEU A 173 14.07 7.97 -8.61
N LEU A 174 13.11 8.66 -9.21
CA LEU A 174 12.21 8.10 -10.24
C LEU A 174 12.98 7.55 -11.44
N LYS A 175 14.00 8.25 -11.92
CA LYS A 175 14.85 7.75 -13.02
C LYS A 175 15.55 6.44 -12.63
N SER A 176 16.08 6.35 -11.41
CA SER A 176 16.70 5.14 -10.89
C SER A 176 15.70 3.99 -10.84
N ALA A 177 14.49 4.25 -10.31
CA ALA A 177 13.40 3.28 -10.24
C ALA A 177 13.00 2.74 -11.62
N LEU A 178 12.80 3.62 -12.60
CA LEU A 178 12.42 3.22 -13.96
C LEU A 178 13.54 2.45 -14.68
N LEU A 179 14.80 2.82 -14.47
CA LEU A 179 15.94 2.10 -15.03
C LEU A 179 16.03 0.68 -14.47
N THR A 180 15.80 0.52 -13.16
CA THR A 180 15.77 -0.77 -12.48
C THR A 180 14.60 -1.61 -12.96
N LEU A 181 13.39 -1.03 -13.03
CA LEU A 181 12.23 -1.74 -13.57
C LEU A 181 12.48 -2.28 -14.99
N VAL A 182 13.13 -1.48 -15.87
CA VAL A 182 13.44 -1.95 -17.25
C VAL A 182 14.39 -3.16 -17.25
N ASP A 183 15.23 -3.32 -16.23
CA ASP A 183 16.10 -4.51 -16.12
C ASP A 183 15.33 -5.78 -15.72
N GLU A 184 14.20 -5.63 -15.04
CA GLU A 184 13.33 -6.72 -14.57
C GLU A 184 12.29 -7.15 -15.62
N LEU A 185 12.09 -6.36 -16.69
CA LEU A 185 11.07 -6.64 -17.69
C LEU A 185 11.52 -7.73 -18.67
N GLN A 186 10.54 -8.45 -19.22
CA GLN A 186 10.78 -9.47 -20.24
C GLN A 186 11.14 -8.81 -21.60
N PRO A 187 11.96 -9.45 -22.43
CA PRO A 187 12.33 -8.90 -23.74
C PRO A 187 11.15 -8.57 -24.66
N THR A 188 10.02 -9.24 -24.47
CA THR A 188 8.77 -9.06 -25.22
C THR A 188 7.91 -7.93 -24.71
N ASP A 189 8.13 -7.47 -23.48
CA ASP A 189 7.41 -6.33 -22.90
C ASP A 189 7.69 -5.07 -23.70
N ARG A 190 6.79 -4.11 -23.58
CA ARG A 190 6.88 -2.83 -24.29
C ARG A 190 6.87 -1.67 -23.31
N VAL A 191 7.66 -0.66 -23.62
CA VAL A 191 7.73 0.59 -22.86
C VAL A 191 7.55 1.77 -23.79
N SER A 192 6.64 2.68 -23.45
CA SER A 192 6.54 4.04 -23.98
C SER A 192 6.92 5.03 -22.88
N LEU A 193 7.42 6.21 -23.23
CA LEU A 193 7.75 7.26 -22.28
C LEU A 193 7.13 8.58 -22.70
N ILE A 194 6.26 9.09 -21.84
CA ILE A 194 5.60 10.39 -21.98
C ILE A 194 6.04 11.28 -20.83
N THR A 195 6.40 12.51 -21.14
CA THR A 195 6.76 13.52 -20.15
C THR A 195 5.77 14.66 -20.15
N TYR A 196 5.57 15.27 -19.00
CA TYR A 196 4.79 16.49 -18.90
C TYR A 196 5.41 17.51 -17.96
N SER A 197 5.29 18.77 -18.35
CA SER A 197 5.59 19.95 -17.58
C SER A 197 4.75 21.09 -18.17
N GLY A 198 5.33 22.18 -18.71
CA GLY A 198 4.60 23.19 -19.49
C GLY A 198 3.98 22.68 -20.81
N SER A 199 4.38 21.52 -21.27
CA SER A 199 3.83 20.81 -22.43
C SER A 199 3.89 19.30 -22.22
N VAL A 200 3.08 18.56 -22.98
CA VAL A 200 3.09 17.09 -22.98
C VAL A 200 3.87 16.61 -24.19
N GLN A 201 4.80 15.68 -23.99
CA GLN A 201 5.66 15.15 -25.05
C GLN A 201 5.79 13.63 -24.96
N ARG A 202 5.61 12.94 -26.08
CA ARG A 202 6.00 11.53 -26.20
C ARG A 202 7.50 11.46 -26.52
N LEU A 203 8.30 11.20 -25.49
CA LEU A 203 9.76 11.12 -25.60
C LEU A 203 10.23 9.80 -26.21
N LEU A 204 9.48 8.71 -25.97
CA LEU A 204 9.75 7.38 -26.52
C LEU A 204 8.45 6.72 -26.97
N GLU A 205 8.38 6.34 -28.24
CA GLU A 205 7.30 5.49 -28.75
C GLU A 205 7.42 4.06 -28.20
N SER A 206 6.30 3.29 -28.24
CA SER A 206 6.27 1.90 -27.79
C SER A 206 7.44 1.10 -28.34
N THR A 207 8.35 0.72 -27.46
CA THR A 207 9.62 0.05 -27.77
C THR A 207 9.69 -1.25 -26.98
N GLN A 208 9.99 -2.38 -27.64
CA GLN A 208 10.20 -3.65 -26.96
C GLN A 208 11.46 -3.61 -26.09
N VAL A 209 11.40 -4.29 -24.92
CA VAL A 209 12.50 -4.32 -23.96
C VAL A 209 13.74 -5.02 -24.49
N MET A 210 13.62 -5.86 -25.51
CA MET A 210 14.80 -6.36 -26.24
C MET A 210 15.69 -5.22 -26.76
N HIS A 211 15.17 -3.99 -26.85
CA HIS A 211 15.90 -2.76 -27.16
C HIS A 211 16.11 -1.88 -25.92
N ALA A 212 16.32 -2.48 -24.73
CA ALA A 212 16.47 -1.80 -23.44
C ALA A 212 17.45 -0.61 -23.48
N GLY A 213 18.50 -0.66 -24.29
CA GLY A 213 19.45 0.44 -24.46
C GLY A 213 18.78 1.73 -24.93
N LYS A 214 17.79 1.65 -25.86
CA LYS A 214 17.02 2.80 -26.34
C LYS A 214 16.10 3.35 -25.24
N ILE A 215 15.42 2.45 -24.53
CA ILE A 215 14.54 2.81 -23.41
C ILE A 215 15.31 3.52 -22.31
N LYS A 216 16.39 2.91 -21.85
CA LYS A 216 17.25 3.47 -20.79
C LYS A 216 17.90 4.80 -21.20
N SER A 217 18.26 4.98 -22.48
CA SER A 217 18.78 6.25 -22.98
C SER A 217 17.72 7.36 -22.89
N ALA A 218 16.46 7.05 -23.22
CA ALA A 218 15.34 8.01 -23.08
C ALA A 218 15.11 8.37 -21.60
N ILE A 219 15.10 7.39 -20.68
CA ILE A 219 14.96 7.64 -19.24
C ILE A 219 16.11 8.51 -18.73
N ARG A 220 17.36 8.22 -19.09
CA ARG A 220 18.53 9.01 -18.66
C ARG A 220 18.47 10.45 -19.14
N SER A 221 17.84 10.73 -20.29
CA SER A 221 17.72 12.07 -20.85
C SER A 221 16.69 12.96 -20.15
N LEU A 222 15.86 12.39 -19.22
CA LEU A 222 14.90 13.16 -18.45
C LEU A 222 15.60 14.24 -17.62
N GLY A 223 15.05 15.46 -17.62
CA GLY A 223 15.56 16.57 -16.83
C GLY A 223 14.39 17.45 -16.38
N ALA A 224 14.44 17.91 -15.12
CA ALA A 224 13.40 18.75 -14.53
C ALA A 224 13.43 20.18 -15.08
N GLY A 225 12.24 20.76 -15.34
CA GLY A 225 12.07 22.17 -15.77
C GLY A 225 10.67 22.47 -16.28
N GLY A 226 10.27 23.74 -16.18
CA GLY A 226 8.94 24.19 -16.64
C GLY A 226 7.86 24.14 -15.57
N SER A 227 6.60 24.40 -15.97
CA SER A 227 5.40 24.38 -15.14
C SER A 227 4.60 23.08 -15.33
N THR A 228 3.59 22.82 -14.52
CA THR A 228 2.85 21.55 -14.54
C THR A 228 1.54 21.62 -15.33
N ALA A 229 1.27 20.64 -16.22
CA ALA A 229 0.04 20.50 -17.02
C ALA A 229 -0.39 19.01 -17.11
N GLY A 230 -0.89 18.44 -16.01
CA GLY A 230 -1.09 16.99 -15.85
C GLY A 230 -2.24 16.34 -16.63
N GLY A 231 -3.42 16.99 -16.76
CA GLY A 231 -4.62 16.31 -17.29
C GLY A 231 -4.55 15.90 -18.78
N ALA A 232 -3.91 16.69 -19.63
CA ALA A 232 -3.67 16.34 -21.02
C ALA A 232 -2.67 15.18 -21.16
N ALA A 233 -1.78 15.04 -20.17
CA ALA A 233 -0.75 14.02 -20.14
C ALA A 233 -1.34 12.63 -19.87
N ILE A 234 -2.24 12.51 -18.87
CA ILE A 234 -2.95 11.26 -18.60
C ILE A 234 -3.74 10.79 -19.83
N LYS A 235 -4.44 11.72 -20.49
CA LYS A 235 -5.16 11.38 -21.72
C LYS A 235 -4.23 10.82 -22.78
N MET A 236 -3.10 11.47 -23.04
CA MET A 236 -2.10 11.00 -24.01
C MET A 236 -1.54 9.63 -23.61
N ALA A 237 -1.30 9.39 -22.32
CA ALA A 237 -0.80 8.10 -21.83
C ALA A 237 -1.81 6.97 -22.08
N TYR A 238 -3.10 7.21 -21.84
CA TYR A 238 -4.14 6.23 -22.15
C TYR A 238 -4.28 5.98 -23.66
N GLU A 239 -4.22 7.03 -24.49
CA GLU A 239 -4.25 6.90 -25.95
C GLU A 239 -3.04 6.08 -26.46
N GLU A 240 -1.84 6.28 -25.88
CA GLU A 240 -0.64 5.50 -26.21
C GLU A 240 -0.77 4.05 -25.75
N ALA A 241 -1.30 3.81 -24.52
CA ALA A 241 -1.55 2.46 -24.01
C ALA A 241 -2.55 1.70 -24.89
N LEU A 242 -3.63 2.35 -25.30
CA LEU A 242 -4.65 1.78 -26.18
C LEU A 242 -4.10 1.47 -27.59
N ALA A 243 -3.29 2.38 -28.16
CA ALA A 243 -2.69 2.18 -29.48
C ALA A 243 -1.74 0.99 -29.54
N ASN A 244 -1.16 0.61 -28.40
CA ASN A 244 -0.23 -0.50 -28.25
C ASN A 244 -0.76 -1.64 -27.38
N TYR A 245 -2.09 -1.73 -27.23
CA TYR A 245 -2.77 -2.68 -26.37
C TYR A 245 -2.41 -4.13 -26.67
N ILE A 246 -2.01 -4.87 -25.64
CA ILE A 246 -1.74 -6.32 -25.72
C ILE A 246 -2.98 -7.06 -25.23
N ILE A 247 -3.65 -7.78 -26.13
CA ILE A 247 -4.82 -8.61 -25.76
C ILE A 247 -4.37 -9.72 -24.81
N GLY A 248 -5.00 -9.80 -23.63
CA GLY A 248 -4.64 -10.76 -22.59
C GLY A 248 -3.30 -10.44 -21.90
N GLY A 249 -2.74 -9.26 -22.10
CA GLY A 249 -1.54 -8.78 -21.45
C GLY A 249 -1.83 -7.79 -20.31
N ASN A 250 -0.78 -7.38 -19.61
CA ASN A 250 -0.83 -6.34 -18.59
C ASN A 250 -0.61 -4.97 -19.24
N ASN A 251 -1.68 -4.22 -19.49
CA ASN A 251 -1.65 -2.89 -20.05
C ASN A 251 -1.73 -1.86 -18.93
N ARG A 252 -0.65 -1.11 -18.69
CA ARG A 252 -0.57 -0.27 -17.49
C ARG A 252 0.18 1.03 -17.74
N ILE A 253 -0.38 2.11 -17.20
CA ILE A 253 0.32 3.38 -17.06
C ILE A 253 0.98 3.39 -15.67
N ILE A 254 2.26 3.78 -15.62
CA ILE A 254 2.99 4.04 -14.39
C ILE A 254 3.33 5.52 -14.38
N MET A 255 2.64 6.27 -13.52
CA MET A 255 2.79 7.72 -13.42
C MET A 255 3.67 8.06 -12.24
N GLY A 256 4.75 8.83 -12.47
CA GLY A 256 5.61 9.37 -11.42
C GLY A 256 5.46 10.88 -11.33
N THR A 257 5.13 11.40 -10.14
CA THR A 257 4.86 12.82 -9.87
C THR A 257 5.18 13.17 -8.41
N ASP A 258 5.35 14.47 -8.12
CA ASP A 258 5.46 14.97 -6.75
C ASP A 258 4.12 15.43 -6.15
N GLY A 259 3.01 15.13 -6.81
CA GLY A 259 1.66 15.43 -6.32
C GLY A 259 1.13 16.81 -6.71
N ASP A 260 1.95 17.70 -7.26
CA ASP A 260 1.45 18.98 -7.81
C ASP A 260 0.70 18.73 -9.11
N PHE A 261 -0.50 18.19 -8.95
CA PHE A 261 -1.38 17.78 -10.03
C PHE A 261 -2.27 18.95 -10.46
N ASN A 262 -1.65 20.07 -10.86
CA ASN A 262 -2.36 21.18 -11.49
C ASN A 262 -2.89 20.73 -12.84
N VAL A 263 -3.98 19.96 -12.76
CA VAL A 263 -4.72 19.47 -13.89
C VAL A 263 -5.32 20.70 -14.56
N GLY A 264 -4.81 21.09 -15.72
CA GLY A 264 -5.46 22.11 -16.54
C GLY A 264 -6.87 21.70 -17.02
N VAL A 265 -7.41 20.61 -16.46
CA VAL A 265 -8.80 20.17 -16.56
C VAL A 265 -9.54 20.83 -15.40
N THR A 266 -10.42 21.75 -15.69
CA THR A 266 -11.21 22.53 -14.74
C THR A 266 -12.24 21.70 -13.94
N ASN A 267 -12.25 20.35 -14.09
CA ASN A 267 -13.20 19.48 -13.42
C ASN A 267 -12.58 18.11 -13.12
N THR A 268 -12.32 17.83 -11.85
CA THR A 268 -11.84 16.53 -11.32
C THR A 268 -12.73 15.37 -11.78
N ASP A 269 -14.05 15.55 -11.79
CA ASP A 269 -14.98 14.51 -12.21
C ASP A 269 -14.78 14.09 -13.67
N SER A 270 -14.45 15.04 -14.55
CA SER A 270 -14.14 14.72 -15.95
C SER A 270 -12.87 13.87 -16.09
N LEU A 271 -11.87 14.11 -15.25
CA LEU A 271 -10.66 13.29 -15.21
C LEU A 271 -10.99 11.88 -14.70
N LEU A 272 -11.68 11.76 -13.57
CA LEU A 272 -12.05 10.48 -12.98
C LEU A 272 -12.92 9.65 -13.92
N ASN A 273 -13.91 10.27 -14.59
CA ASN A 273 -14.72 9.60 -15.60
C ASN A 273 -13.92 9.14 -16.83
N MET A 274 -12.91 9.90 -17.25
CA MET A 274 -12.02 9.50 -18.33
C MET A 274 -11.17 8.29 -17.90
N VAL A 275 -10.58 8.33 -16.72
CA VAL A 275 -9.75 7.26 -16.14
C VAL A 275 -10.57 5.97 -16.04
N SER A 276 -11.75 6.02 -15.44
CA SER A 276 -12.64 4.86 -15.29
C SER A 276 -12.97 4.20 -16.66
N ARG A 277 -13.27 5.00 -17.67
CA ARG A 277 -13.57 4.46 -19.02
C ARG A 277 -12.42 3.68 -19.66
N TYR A 278 -11.16 4.02 -19.36
CA TYR A 278 -10.01 3.27 -19.85
C TYR A 278 -9.70 2.07 -18.94
N ALA A 279 -9.92 2.20 -17.64
CA ALA A 279 -9.83 1.09 -16.69
C ALA A 279 -10.81 -0.05 -17.08
N ASP A 280 -12.05 0.28 -17.43
CA ASP A 280 -13.04 -0.67 -17.96
C ASP A 280 -12.58 -1.41 -19.22
N GLN A 281 -11.60 -0.86 -19.96
CA GLN A 281 -10.99 -1.49 -21.12
C GLN A 281 -9.74 -2.32 -20.75
N GLY A 282 -9.41 -2.44 -19.48
CA GLY A 282 -8.24 -3.20 -19.00
C GLY A 282 -6.92 -2.44 -19.11
N ILE A 283 -6.95 -1.11 -19.07
CA ILE A 283 -5.75 -0.25 -18.98
C ILE A 283 -5.67 0.33 -17.57
N TYR A 284 -4.77 -0.20 -16.75
CA TYR A 284 -4.62 0.17 -15.35
C TYR A 284 -3.72 1.40 -15.17
N LEU A 285 -3.96 2.19 -14.11
CA LEU A 285 -3.15 3.37 -13.79
C LEU A 285 -2.55 3.28 -12.39
N THR A 286 -1.25 3.00 -12.32
CA THR A 286 -0.47 3.04 -11.07
C THR A 286 0.09 4.45 -10.87
N MET A 287 -0.14 5.01 -9.69
CA MET A 287 0.40 6.30 -9.26
C MET A 287 1.60 6.10 -8.34
N CYS A 288 2.71 6.74 -8.62
CA CYS A 288 3.92 6.73 -7.80
C CYS A 288 4.26 8.16 -7.41
N GLY A 289 4.20 8.43 -6.13
CA GLY A 289 4.50 9.73 -5.59
C GLY A 289 5.91 9.84 -5.03
N PHE A 290 6.48 11.04 -5.13
CA PHE A 290 7.86 11.35 -4.78
C PHE A 290 7.97 12.66 -4.03
N GLY A 291 8.79 12.69 -2.98
CA GLY A 291 9.09 13.91 -2.23
C GLY A 291 7.94 14.41 -1.35
N THR A 292 8.13 15.55 -0.69
CA THR A 292 7.17 16.18 0.22
C THR A 292 7.02 17.67 -0.11
N GLY A 293 5.99 18.34 0.44
CA GLY A 293 5.84 19.79 0.40
C GLY A 293 4.75 20.33 -0.51
N ASN A 294 4.27 19.55 -1.48
CA ASN A 294 3.15 19.89 -2.35
C ASN A 294 2.35 18.63 -2.73
N TRP A 295 2.39 17.65 -1.87
CA TRP A 295 1.79 16.33 -2.05
C TRP A 295 0.25 16.39 -1.99
N ASN A 296 -0.45 15.90 -3.01
CA ASN A 296 -1.90 15.81 -3.04
C ASN A 296 -2.34 14.34 -3.00
N ASP A 297 -2.24 13.76 -1.81
CA ASP A 297 -2.56 12.38 -1.51
C ASP A 297 -3.99 12.01 -1.93
N ALA A 298 -4.97 12.81 -1.50
CA ALA A 298 -6.38 12.56 -1.77
C ALA A 298 -6.71 12.47 -3.29
N MET A 299 -6.02 13.26 -4.13
CA MET A 299 -6.22 13.21 -5.58
C MET A 299 -5.57 11.97 -6.16
N MET A 300 -4.34 11.65 -5.73
CA MET A 300 -3.58 10.52 -6.26
C MET A 300 -4.25 9.20 -5.95
N GLU A 301 -4.73 9.03 -4.75
CA GLU A 301 -5.52 7.87 -4.34
C GLU A 301 -6.81 7.74 -5.16
N LYS A 302 -7.59 8.82 -5.30
CA LYS A 302 -8.82 8.79 -6.10
C LYS A 302 -8.57 8.45 -7.58
N VAL A 303 -7.48 8.94 -8.15
CA VAL A 303 -7.15 8.69 -9.57
C VAL A 303 -6.65 7.26 -9.77
N SER A 304 -5.79 6.73 -8.88
CA SER A 304 -5.33 5.34 -8.95
C SER A 304 -6.47 4.36 -8.77
N ASN A 305 -7.35 4.59 -7.78
CA ASN A 305 -8.52 3.75 -7.53
C ASN A 305 -9.46 3.70 -8.73
N ARG A 306 -9.78 4.85 -9.34
CA ARG A 306 -10.58 4.91 -10.58
C ARG A 306 -9.88 4.31 -11.78
N GLY A 307 -8.57 4.16 -11.72
CA GLY A 307 -7.73 3.56 -12.74
C GLY A 307 -7.46 2.07 -12.53
N ASN A 308 -8.15 1.41 -11.59
CA ASN A 308 -7.94 0.00 -11.20
C ASN A 308 -6.46 -0.30 -10.98
N GLY A 309 -5.72 0.65 -10.42
CA GLY A 309 -4.28 0.55 -10.20
C GLY A 309 -3.91 0.63 -8.74
N ASN A 310 -2.63 0.78 -8.49
CA ASN A 310 -2.10 0.90 -7.15
C ASN A 310 -1.56 2.31 -6.91
N TYR A 311 -1.51 2.70 -5.65
CA TYR A 311 -0.93 3.92 -5.18
C TYR A 311 0.29 3.66 -4.30
N TYR A 312 1.43 4.21 -4.67
CA TYR A 312 2.69 4.08 -3.95
C TYR A 312 3.29 5.44 -3.64
N TYR A 313 3.91 5.56 -2.48
CA TYR A 313 4.78 6.67 -2.13
C TYR A 313 6.22 6.17 -2.07
N ILE A 314 7.09 6.66 -2.96
CA ILE A 314 8.47 6.21 -3.10
C ILE A 314 9.38 7.21 -2.40
N ASP A 315 9.79 6.89 -1.18
CA ASP A 315 10.63 7.74 -0.34
C ASP A 315 12.13 7.43 -0.46
N CYS A 316 12.47 6.24 -0.93
CA CYS A 316 13.85 5.78 -1.04
C CYS A 316 14.03 4.65 -2.06
N GLU A 317 15.30 4.24 -2.26
CA GLU A 317 15.66 3.15 -3.16
C GLU A 317 15.04 1.81 -2.75
N ASP A 318 15.05 1.50 -1.45
CA ASP A 318 14.49 0.24 -0.94
C ASP A 318 12.97 0.14 -1.24
N GLU A 319 12.23 1.28 -1.24
CA GLU A 319 10.81 1.27 -1.59
C GLU A 319 10.58 0.95 -3.06
N PHE A 320 11.32 1.56 -3.98
CA PHE A 320 11.13 1.20 -5.38
C PHE A 320 11.60 -0.22 -5.69
N MET A 321 12.64 -0.72 -5.01
CA MET A 321 13.04 -2.13 -5.10
C MET A 321 11.92 -3.05 -4.64
N LYS A 322 11.24 -2.70 -3.55
CA LYS A 322 10.06 -3.43 -3.08
C LYS A 322 8.97 -3.47 -4.14
N VAL A 323 8.60 -2.33 -4.68
CA VAL A 323 7.47 -2.21 -5.62
C VAL A 323 7.78 -2.83 -6.98
N PHE A 324 8.91 -2.47 -7.57
CA PHE A 324 9.20 -2.77 -8.99
C PHE A 324 10.09 -4.00 -9.22
N VAL A 325 10.69 -4.54 -8.16
CA VAL A 325 11.51 -5.75 -8.25
C VAL A 325 10.89 -6.87 -7.43
N HIS A 326 10.79 -6.70 -6.11
CA HIS A 326 10.38 -7.79 -5.22
C HIS A 326 8.89 -8.14 -5.37
N ASN A 327 8.05 -7.15 -5.61
CA ASN A 327 6.60 -7.27 -5.73
C ASN A 327 6.10 -6.92 -7.15
N ARG A 328 6.95 -7.03 -8.16
CA ARG A 328 6.57 -6.71 -9.55
C ARG A 328 5.33 -7.48 -10.02
N SER A 329 5.16 -8.72 -9.55
CA SER A 329 3.98 -9.53 -9.86
C SER A 329 2.66 -8.90 -9.36
N HIS A 330 2.71 -8.07 -8.30
CA HIS A 330 1.52 -7.36 -7.81
C HIS A 330 0.96 -6.36 -8.85
N LEU A 331 1.77 -5.93 -9.82
CA LEU A 331 1.29 -5.12 -10.95
C LEU A 331 0.44 -5.91 -11.95
N GLN A 332 0.34 -7.23 -11.81
CA GLN A 332 -0.56 -8.08 -12.59
C GLN A 332 -1.77 -8.45 -11.74
N ALA A 333 -2.94 -7.85 -12.01
CA ALA A 333 -4.16 -8.18 -11.30
C ALA A 333 -4.58 -9.64 -11.61
N VAL A 334 -4.88 -10.40 -10.57
CA VAL A 334 -5.47 -11.75 -10.65
C VAL A 334 -6.93 -11.75 -10.20
N ALA A 335 -7.35 -10.71 -9.48
CA ALA A 335 -8.73 -10.46 -9.13
C ALA A 335 -9.04 -8.97 -9.28
N ASN A 336 -10.21 -8.67 -9.81
CA ASN A 336 -10.72 -7.32 -10.05
C ASN A 336 -12.07 -7.17 -9.35
N ASP A 337 -12.48 -5.92 -9.06
CA ASP A 337 -13.74 -5.60 -8.38
C ASP A 337 -13.96 -6.47 -7.13
N THR A 338 -12.92 -6.57 -6.29
CA THR A 338 -12.94 -7.46 -5.12
C THR A 338 -13.65 -6.79 -3.95
N LYS A 339 -14.76 -7.37 -3.55
CA LYS A 339 -15.62 -6.94 -2.44
C LYS A 339 -15.60 -7.96 -1.33
N CYS A 340 -15.59 -7.48 -0.12
CA CYS A 340 -15.64 -8.26 1.11
C CYS A 340 -16.91 -7.93 1.86
N GLN A 341 -17.61 -8.97 2.30
CA GLN A 341 -18.76 -8.82 3.19
C GLN A 341 -18.64 -9.80 4.35
N ILE A 342 -18.88 -9.33 5.55
CA ILE A 342 -18.91 -10.16 6.74
C ILE A 342 -20.24 -9.99 7.45
N THR A 343 -20.90 -11.12 7.78
CA THR A 343 -22.15 -11.14 8.54
C THR A 343 -21.88 -11.80 9.89
N PHE A 344 -22.02 -11.03 10.96
CA PHE A 344 -21.80 -11.47 12.34
C PHE A 344 -23.04 -12.16 12.90
N ASP A 345 -22.85 -13.23 13.67
CA ASP A 345 -23.91 -13.84 14.44
C ASP A 345 -24.18 -13.04 15.72
N SER A 346 -25.37 -12.45 15.82
CA SER A 346 -25.76 -11.57 16.94
C SER A 346 -25.89 -12.31 18.29
N THR A 347 -25.91 -13.65 18.28
CA THR A 347 -25.85 -14.45 19.52
C THR A 347 -24.41 -14.59 20.05
N ARG A 348 -23.40 -14.37 19.21
CA ARG A 348 -21.98 -14.49 19.53
C ARG A 348 -21.26 -13.16 19.61
N VAL A 349 -21.63 -12.20 18.81
CA VAL A 349 -21.06 -10.87 18.71
C VAL A 349 -22.12 -9.82 18.99
N ALA A 350 -21.89 -8.99 20.00
CA ALA A 350 -22.78 -7.90 20.36
C ALA A 350 -22.55 -6.64 19.49
N GLN A 351 -21.27 -6.32 19.26
CA GLN A 351 -20.85 -5.18 18.44
C GLN A 351 -19.57 -5.53 17.69
N TYR A 352 -19.35 -4.84 16.59
CA TYR A 352 -18.12 -4.93 15.82
C TYR A 352 -17.69 -3.56 15.32
N ARG A 353 -16.39 -3.42 15.01
CA ARG A 353 -15.78 -2.24 14.40
C ARG A 353 -14.73 -2.66 13.39
N LEU A 354 -14.83 -2.19 12.16
CA LEU A 354 -13.77 -2.33 11.15
C LEU A 354 -12.65 -1.33 11.48
N ILE A 355 -11.41 -1.78 11.53
CA ILE A 355 -10.22 -0.96 11.81
C ILE A 355 -9.59 -0.54 10.49
N GLY A 356 -9.52 0.77 10.23
CA GLY A 356 -9.16 1.27 8.92
C GLY A 356 -10.28 1.12 7.88
N TYR A 357 -9.96 1.23 6.60
CA TYR A 357 -10.90 1.10 5.49
C TYR A 357 -12.04 2.14 5.50
N GLU A 358 -11.88 3.27 6.19
CA GLU A 358 -12.93 4.29 6.34
C GLU A 358 -13.43 4.83 4.99
N ASN A 359 -12.54 4.93 4.01
CA ASN A 359 -12.85 5.35 2.64
C ASN A 359 -13.23 4.19 1.70
N ARG A 360 -13.27 2.96 2.22
CA ARG A 360 -13.56 1.73 1.46
C ARG A 360 -14.85 1.04 1.88
N VAL A 361 -15.56 1.58 2.89
CA VAL A 361 -16.86 1.05 3.31
C VAL A 361 -17.86 1.18 2.16
N MET A 362 -18.64 0.12 1.94
CA MET A 362 -19.68 0.02 0.90
C MET A 362 -21.04 -0.22 1.52
N ASN A 363 -22.11 0.11 0.79
CA ASN A 363 -23.45 -0.34 1.21
C ASN A 363 -23.55 -1.86 1.05
N ASN A 364 -24.32 -2.51 1.93
CA ASN A 364 -24.41 -3.97 1.93
C ASN A 364 -25.03 -4.53 0.62
N GLU A 365 -25.95 -3.81 -0.02
CA GLU A 365 -26.52 -4.15 -1.32
C GLU A 365 -25.53 -4.06 -2.49
N ASP A 366 -24.47 -3.26 -2.36
CA ASP A 366 -23.44 -3.11 -3.41
C ASP A 366 -22.57 -4.38 -3.55
N PHE A 367 -22.59 -5.28 -2.56
CA PHE A 367 -21.87 -6.55 -2.61
C PHE A 367 -22.28 -7.42 -3.80
N ASP A 368 -23.56 -7.54 -4.06
CA ASP A 368 -24.11 -8.34 -5.15
C ASP A 368 -24.17 -7.63 -6.50
N ASP A 369 -23.89 -6.34 -6.53
CA ASP A 369 -23.93 -5.53 -7.75
C ASP A 369 -22.60 -5.61 -8.50
N ASP A 370 -22.56 -6.37 -9.60
CA ASP A 370 -21.39 -6.51 -10.49
C ASP A 370 -21.02 -5.23 -11.25
N THR A 371 -21.84 -4.19 -11.19
CA THR A 371 -21.55 -2.88 -11.81
C THR A 371 -20.79 -1.93 -10.91
N LYS A 372 -20.68 -2.28 -9.63
CA LYS A 372 -19.92 -1.49 -8.65
C LYS A 372 -18.45 -1.84 -8.69
N ASP A 373 -17.68 -0.81 -8.94
CA ASP A 373 -16.23 -0.79 -8.90
C ASP A 373 -15.70 -1.08 -7.50
N ALA A 374 -14.63 -1.88 -7.40
CA ALA A 374 -13.97 -2.22 -6.14
C ALA A 374 -12.49 -2.52 -6.41
N GLY A 375 -11.70 -2.78 -5.36
CA GLY A 375 -10.25 -2.90 -5.50
C GLY A 375 -9.76 -4.17 -6.20
N GLU A 376 -8.52 -4.12 -6.65
CA GLU A 376 -7.82 -5.22 -7.32
C GLU A 376 -6.89 -5.95 -6.35
N ILE A 377 -6.65 -7.22 -6.64
CA ILE A 377 -5.61 -8.02 -5.98
C ILE A 377 -4.58 -8.45 -7.03
N GLY A 378 -3.33 -8.08 -6.81
CA GLY A 378 -2.21 -8.49 -7.64
C GLY A 378 -1.75 -9.93 -7.37
N ALA A 379 -1.01 -10.50 -8.31
CA ALA A 379 -0.48 -11.85 -8.19
C ALA A 379 0.47 -11.99 -6.99
N GLY A 380 0.14 -12.90 -6.05
CA GLY A 380 0.90 -13.13 -4.82
C GLY A 380 0.65 -12.10 -3.71
N GLN A 381 -0.15 -11.08 -3.95
CA GLN A 381 -0.46 -10.04 -2.97
C GLN A 381 -1.34 -10.55 -1.84
N THR A 382 -1.07 -10.08 -0.61
CA THR A 382 -1.89 -10.38 0.56
C THR A 382 -2.63 -9.11 1.00
N ILE A 383 -3.91 -9.26 1.33
CA ILE A 383 -4.77 -8.21 1.88
C ILE A 383 -5.20 -8.64 3.28
N THR A 384 -5.14 -7.72 4.22
CA THR A 384 -5.50 -7.94 5.63
C THR A 384 -6.48 -6.88 6.08
N ALA A 385 -7.60 -7.32 6.66
CA ALA A 385 -8.53 -6.45 7.37
C ALA A 385 -8.72 -6.94 8.80
N LEU A 386 -8.91 -6.01 9.71
CA LEU A 386 -9.12 -6.28 11.13
C LEU A 386 -10.46 -5.75 11.59
N TYR A 387 -11.18 -6.56 12.34
CA TYR A 387 -12.33 -6.17 13.13
C TYR A 387 -12.05 -6.32 14.61
N GLU A 388 -12.37 -5.29 15.38
CA GLU A 388 -12.50 -5.40 16.83
C GLU A 388 -13.94 -5.79 17.14
N ILE A 389 -14.15 -6.88 17.88
CA ILE A 389 -15.47 -7.41 18.19
C ILE A 389 -15.70 -7.48 19.70
N VAL A 390 -16.91 -7.12 20.10
CA VAL A 390 -17.41 -7.25 21.47
C VAL A 390 -18.22 -8.54 21.54
N PRO A 391 -17.76 -9.58 22.27
CA PRO A 391 -18.51 -10.83 22.35
C PRO A 391 -19.76 -10.67 23.20
N THR A 392 -20.76 -11.52 22.95
CA THR A 392 -21.91 -11.66 23.88
C THR A 392 -21.50 -12.53 25.07
N MET A 393 -22.24 -12.40 26.18
CA MET A 393 -22.10 -13.29 27.34
C MET A 393 -22.78 -14.67 27.14
N LEU A 394 -23.46 -14.87 26.01
CA LEU A 394 -24.19 -16.11 25.75
C LEU A 394 -23.20 -17.21 25.36
N GLN A 395 -23.20 -18.29 26.14
CA GLN A 395 -22.51 -19.52 25.80
C GLN A 395 -23.49 -20.45 25.09
N SER A 396 -23.09 -20.97 23.93
CA SER A 396 -23.83 -22.00 23.21
C SER A 396 -23.01 -23.30 23.24
N ASP A 397 -23.68 -24.42 23.52
CA ASP A 397 -23.08 -25.76 23.39
C ASP A 397 -23.01 -26.21 21.91
N GLU A 398 -23.70 -25.51 21.01
CA GLU A 398 -23.65 -25.74 19.56
C GLU A 398 -22.48 -24.97 18.93
N PRO A 399 -21.83 -25.53 17.92
CA PRO A 399 -20.74 -24.87 17.19
C PRO A 399 -21.31 -23.80 16.23
N ILE A 400 -21.72 -22.65 16.78
CA ILE A 400 -22.20 -21.49 16.02
C ILE A 400 -20.96 -20.67 15.61
N PRO A 401 -20.80 -20.29 14.32
CA PRO A 401 -19.74 -19.40 13.89
C PRO A 401 -19.91 -17.99 14.51
N TYR A 402 -18.81 -17.28 14.70
CA TYR A 402 -18.87 -15.84 15.08
C TYR A 402 -19.37 -14.97 13.93
N ALA A 403 -19.00 -15.37 12.73
CA ALA A 403 -19.38 -14.66 11.50
C ALA A 403 -19.23 -15.57 10.29
N THR A 404 -19.90 -15.20 9.20
CA THR A 404 -19.63 -15.72 7.85
C THR A 404 -18.96 -14.61 7.03
N PHE A 405 -17.83 -14.95 6.40
CA PHE A 405 -17.07 -14.05 5.54
C PHE A 405 -17.24 -14.46 4.08
N ASP A 406 -17.71 -13.54 3.27
CA ASP A 406 -17.88 -13.65 1.83
C ASP A 406 -16.91 -12.73 1.10
N CYS A 407 -16.25 -13.25 0.07
CA CYS A 407 -15.41 -12.49 -0.85
C CYS A 407 -15.91 -12.71 -2.27
N ARG A 408 -16.19 -11.61 -2.97
CA ARG A 408 -16.68 -11.63 -4.35
C ARG A 408 -15.70 -10.90 -5.24
N TYR A 409 -15.30 -11.51 -6.37
CA TYR A 409 -14.29 -10.96 -7.27
C TYR A 409 -14.51 -11.42 -8.70
N LYS A 410 -13.92 -10.70 -9.66
CA LYS A 410 -13.85 -11.08 -11.08
C LYS A 410 -12.42 -11.49 -11.43
N GLU A 411 -12.24 -12.63 -12.10
CA GLU A 411 -10.92 -13.03 -12.59
C GLU A 411 -10.44 -12.15 -13.76
N GLN A 412 -11.39 -11.62 -14.54
CA GLN A 412 -11.14 -10.66 -15.60
C GLN A 412 -12.30 -9.66 -15.65
N LEU A 413 -12.02 -8.45 -16.01
CA LEU A 413 -13.04 -7.43 -16.25
C LEU A 413 -14.04 -7.92 -17.31
N GLY A 414 -15.31 -7.62 -17.08
CA GLY A 414 -16.41 -8.03 -17.97
C GLY A 414 -16.92 -9.47 -17.78
N LEU A 415 -16.28 -10.28 -16.93
CA LEU A 415 -16.81 -11.58 -16.50
C LEU A 415 -17.73 -11.43 -15.28
N SER A 416 -18.58 -12.45 -15.05
CA SER A 416 -19.37 -12.57 -13.82
C SER A 416 -18.46 -12.78 -12.62
N SER A 417 -18.83 -12.21 -11.48
CA SER A 417 -18.13 -12.43 -10.22
C SER A 417 -18.22 -13.87 -9.75
N LYS A 418 -17.15 -14.31 -9.09
CA LYS A 418 -17.09 -15.53 -8.29
C LYS A 418 -17.21 -15.16 -6.81
N GLN A 419 -17.74 -16.05 -6.01
CA GLN A 419 -17.86 -15.86 -4.56
C GLN A 419 -17.15 -17.00 -3.82
N LEU A 420 -16.43 -16.64 -2.76
CA LEU A 420 -15.88 -17.53 -1.76
C LEU A 420 -16.57 -17.24 -0.45
N THR A 421 -16.88 -18.28 0.32
CA THR A 421 -17.55 -18.17 1.62
C THR A 421 -16.76 -18.94 2.66
N LEU A 422 -16.59 -18.36 3.86
CA LEU A 422 -15.90 -18.95 4.98
C LEU A 422 -16.67 -18.68 6.28
N ASP A 423 -17.14 -19.76 6.94
CA ASP A 423 -17.66 -19.67 8.30
C ASP A 423 -16.53 -19.60 9.31
N ILE A 424 -16.57 -18.60 10.20
CA ILE A 424 -15.51 -18.29 11.13
C ILE A 424 -15.89 -18.81 12.51
N TYR A 425 -15.24 -19.92 12.89
CA TYR A 425 -15.31 -20.50 14.23
C TYR A 425 -14.09 -20.04 15.01
N GLY A 426 -14.30 -19.48 16.21
CA GLY A 426 -13.19 -18.90 16.98
C GLY A 426 -12.53 -19.89 17.93
N ASP A 427 -11.21 -19.99 17.90
CA ASP A 427 -10.42 -20.26 19.10
C ASP A 427 -9.86 -18.92 19.59
N ILE A 428 -10.51 -18.34 20.59
CA ILE A 428 -10.11 -17.05 21.20
C ILE A 428 -8.73 -17.09 21.87
N LYS A 429 -8.11 -18.27 21.94
CA LYS A 429 -6.73 -18.46 22.40
C LYS A 429 -5.74 -18.44 21.24
N SER A 430 -6.22 -18.24 20.03
CA SER A 430 -5.34 -18.10 18.88
C SER A 430 -4.39 -16.92 19.10
N ASP A 431 -3.12 -17.18 18.86
CA ASP A 431 -2.03 -16.22 19.01
C ASP A 431 -1.00 -16.52 17.91
N THR A 432 -1.46 -16.47 16.64
CA THR A 432 -0.54 -16.68 15.53
C THR A 432 0.33 -15.46 15.30
N GLU A 433 1.45 -15.67 14.64
CA GLU A 433 2.34 -14.59 14.23
C GLU A 433 1.64 -13.57 13.34
N ASN A 434 0.77 -14.02 12.43
CA ASN A 434 -0.02 -13.13 11.57
C ASN A 434 -0.95 -12.22 12.37
N LEU A 435 -1.67 -12.76 13.37
CA LEU A 435 -2.56 -11.97 14.21
C LEU A 435 -1.80 -10.97 15.08
N ARG A 436 -0.71 -11.41 15.73
CA ARG A 436 0.13 -10.53 16.56
C ARG A 436 0.73 -9.39 15.75
N PHE A 437 1.29 -9.71 14.56
CA PHE A 437 1.87 -8.68 13.70
C PHE A 437 0.81 -7.67 13.25
N ALA A 438 -0.35 -8.14 12.76
CA ALA A 438 -1.45 -7.27 12.36
C ALA A 438 -1.93 -6.38 13.52
N ALA A 439 -2.07 -6.95 14.72
CA ALA A 439 -2.42 -6.19 15.92
C ALA A 439 -1.37 -5.12 16.26
N GLY A 440 -0.08 -5.45 16.17
CA GLY A 440 1.00 -4.48 16.41
C GLY A 440 0.99 -3.31 15.43
N VAL A 441 0.78 -3.60 14.14
CA VAL A 441 0.68 -2.58 13.09
C VAL A 441 -0.55 -1.69 13.29
N ALA A 442 -1.72 -2.29 13.57
CA ALA A 442 -2.95 -1.55 13.81
C ALA A 442 -2.85 -0.66 15.06
N ALA A 443 -2.30 -1.20 16.16
CA ALA A 443 -2.06 -0.42 17.38
C ALA A 443 -1.14 0.77 17.13
N TYR A 444 -0.09 0.61 16.31
CA TYR A 444 0.80 1.70 15.92
C TYR A 444 0.07 2.79 15.12
N GLY A 445 -0.71 2.40 14.11
CA GLY A 445 -1.53 3.33 13.35
C GLY A 445 -2.52 4.11 14.22
N MET A 446 -3.23 3.42 15.14
CA MET A 446 -4.15 4.07 16.09
C MET A 446 -3.43 5.05 17.04
N LEU A 447 -2.21 4.76 17.48
CA LEU A 447 -1.40 5.69 18.28
C LEU A 447 -1.01 6.92 17.47
N LEU A 448 -0.58 6.77 16.22
CA LEU A 448 -0.22 7.86 15.34
C LEU A 448 -1.41 8.79 15.03
N ARG A 449 -2.59 8.22 14.83
CA ARG A 449 -3.85 8.97 14.61
C ARG A 449 -4.39 9.61 15.90
N ASN A 450 -3.91 9.17 17.07
CA ASN A 450 -4.53 9.44 18.37
C ASN A 450 -6.01 9.02 18.40
N SER A 451 -6.28 7.82 17.88
CA SER A 451 -7.62 7.21 17.81
C SER A 451 -8.27 7.12 19.19
N GLU A 452 -9.56 7.37 19.27
CA GLU A 452 -10.34 7.17 20.51
C GLU A 452 -10.49 5.67 20.87
N TYR A 453 -10.30 4.78 19.91
CA TYR A 453 -10.42 3.32 20.07
C TYR A 453 -9.08 2.61 20.36
N LYS A 454 -8.00 3.35 20.58
CA LYS A 454 -6.68 2.76 20.89
C LYS A 454 -6.62 1.98 22.23
N GLY A 455 -7.60 2.17 23.11
CA GLY A 455 -7.66 1.50 24.41
C GLY A 455 -6.37 1.67 25.22
N THR A 456 -5.76 0.55 25.64
CA THR A 456 -4.49 0.51 26.38
C THR A 456 -3.25 0.43 25.48
N ALA A 457 -3.39 0.59 24.17
CA ALA A 457 -2.27 0.53 23.24
C ALA A 457 -1.19 1.56 23.59
N ASN A 458 0.06 1.16 23.53
CA ASN A 458 1.21 1.98 23.81
C ASN A 458 2.42 1.50 23.00
N LEU A 459 3.48 2.29 22.93
CA LEU A 459 4.66 2.00 22.11
C LEU A 459 5.35 0.67 22.53
N GLU A 460 5.38 0.35 23.82
CA GLU A 460 6.00 -0.89 24.29
C GLU A 460 5.21 -2.12 23.82
N MET A 461 3.87 -2.08 23.92
CA MET A 461 2.99 -3.12 23.37
C MET A 461 3.22 -3.30 21.88
N VAL A 462 3.30 -2.21 21.10
CA VAL A 462 3.57 -2.25 19.66
C VAL A 462 4.89 -2.95 19.37
N LYS A 463 5.98 -2.54 20.06
CA LYS A 463 7.31 -3.16 19.89
C LYS A 463 7.31 -4.64 20.24
N GLN A 464 6.61 -5.03 21.30
CA GLN A 464 6.51 -6.43 21.74
C GLN A 464 5.76 -7.28 20.70
N LEU A 465 4.60 -6.81 20.22
CA LEU A 465 3.80 -7.52 19.22
C LEU A 465 4.58 -7.70 17.91
N ILE A 466 5.21 -6.65 17.41
CA ILE A 466 6.01 -6.70 16.18
C ILE A 466 7.26 -7.56 16.37
N GLY A 467 8.02 -7.34 17.47
CA GLY A 467 9.27 -8.05 17.74
C GLY A 467 9.10 -9.55 17.95
N SER A 468 7.91 -10.00 18.41
CA SER A 468 7.56 -11.42 18.55
C SER A 468 6.99 -12.03 17.25
N SER A 469 7.00 -11.29 16.12
CA SER A 469 6.33 -11.66 14.87
C SER A 469 7.25 -11.50 13.64
N LEU A 470 8.52 -11.90 13.80
CA LEU A 470 9.56 -11.73 12.77
C LEU A 470 9.99 -13.03 12.08
N ASN A 471 9.39 -14.19 12.42
CA ASN A 471 9.80 -15.45 11.79
C ASN A 471 9.42 -15.48 10.30
N TYR A 472 8.28 -14.91 9.92
CA TYR A 472 7.90 -14.71 8.53
C TYR A 472 8.18 -13.25 8.12
N ASP A 473 9.41 -13.02 7.71
CA ASP A 473 9.84 -11.71 7.17
C ASP A 473 10.82 -11.93 6.00
N PRO A 474 10.34 -12.48 4.86
CA PRO A 474 11.20 -12.95 3.78
C PRO A 474 12.05 -11.84 3.13
N LYS A 475 11.68 -10.59 3.32
CA LYS A 475 12.35 -9.41 2.73
C LYS A 475 12.84 -8.40 3.78
N GLY A 476 12.66 -8.67 5.08
CA GLY A 476 13.13 -7.81 6.17
C GLY A 476 12.26 -6.56 6.43
N TYR A 477 11.07 -6.46 5.86
CA TYR A 477 10.22 -5.27 6.03
C TYR A 477 9.65 -5.15 7.45
N ARG A 478 9.30 -6.28 8.10
CA ARG A 478 8.84 -6.29 9.50
C ARG A 478 9.96 -5.88 10.44
N GLN A 479 11.18 -6.37 10.21
CA GLN A 479 12.37 -5.95 10.93
C GLN A 479 12.63 -4.45 10.74
N GLY A 480 12.48 -3.93 9.52
CA GLY A 480 12.62 -2.51 9.22
C GLY A 480 11.64 -1.64 10.02
N LEU A 481 10.40 -2.08 10.23
CA LEU A 481 9.46 -1.37 11.11
C LEU A 481 9.93 -1.41 12.57
N LEU A 482 10.37 -2.56 13.07
CA LEU A 482 10.90 -2.66 14.43
C LEU A 482 12.13 -1.78 14.63
N ASP A 483 13.02 -1.71 13.66
CA ASP A 483 14.20 -0.86 13.68
C ASP A 483 13.81 0.63 13.69
N LEU A 484 12.84 1.05 12.88
CA LEU A 484 12.28 2.40 12.92
C LEU A 484 11.79 2.75 14.34
N LEU A 485 10.97 1.87 14.94
CA LEU A 485 10.43 2.08 16.29
C LEU A 485 11.52 2.14 17.37
N ASN A 486 12.61 1.40 17.20
CA ASN A 486 13.74 1.39 18.14
C ASN A 486 14.65 2.62 18.00
N HIS A 487 14.62 3.31 16.87
CA HIS A 487 15.44 4.50 16.59
C HIS A 487 14.66 5.82 16.73
N LEU A 488 13.43 5.78 17.24
CA LEU A 488 12.66 7.00 17.55
C LEU A 488 13.42 7.91 18.51
N SER A 489 13.38 9.21 18.27
CA SER A 489 13.94 10.21 19.17
C SER A 489 13.21 10.21 20.51
N SER A 490 13.87 10.73 21.57
CA SER A 490 13.23 10.84 22.88
C SER A 490 11.94 11.64 22.84
N ASP A 491 11.87 12.67 21.99
CA ASP A 491 10.69 13.52 21.84
C ASP A 491 9.54 12.76 21.17
N GLN A 492 9.85 11.95 20.12
CA GLN A 492 8.86 11.09 19.49
C GLN A 492 8.31 10.03 20.47
N VAL A 493 9.19 9.42 21.27
CA VAL A 493 8.77 8.45 22.30
C VAL A 493 7.87 9.12 23.34
N ASN A 494 8.23 10.32 23.82
CA ASN A 494 7.44 11.06 24.78
C ASN A 494 6.06 11.42 24.22
N GLU A 495 5.99 11.87 22.96
CA GLU A 495 4.72 12.23 22.32
C GLU A 495 3.82 11.00 22.16
N LEU A 496 4.35 9.85 21.70
CA LEU A 496 3.58 8.61 21.60
C LEU A 496 3.06 8.14 22.97
N ASN A 497 3.87 8.27 24.01
CA ASN A 497 3.44 7.95 25.37
C ASN A 497 2.34 8.91 25.88
N ASN A 498 2.42 10.20 25.52
CA ASN A 498 1.37 11.18 25.82
C ASN A 498 0.06 10.85 25.10
N ARG A 499 0.13 10.41 23.84
CA ARG A 499 -1.05 9.93 23.09
C ARG A 499 -1.65 8.69 23.71
N ALA A 500 -0.83 7.75 24.16
CA ALA A 500 -1.29 6.53 24.84
C ALA A 500 -1.99 6.83 26.18
N ALA A 501 -1.63 7.91 26.88
CA ALA A 501 -2.19 8.28 28.17
C ALA A 501 -3.51 9.07 28.08
N LYS A 502 -3.87 9.57 26.93
CA LYS A 502 -5.14 10.30 26.68
C LYS A 502 -6.25 9.36 26.26
#